data_11a127c86b27ad544c195afa9c2164a0
#
_entry.id   11a127c86b27ad544c195afa9c2164a0
#
_cell.length_a   1.000
_cell.length_b   1.000
_cell.length_c   1.000
_cell.angle_alpha   90.00
_cell.angle_beta   90.00
_cell.angle_gamma   90.00
#
_symmetry.space_group_name_H-M   'P 1'
#
loop_
_entity.id
_entity.type
_entity.pdbx_description
1 polymer ?
#
loop_
_entity_poly.entity_id
_entity_poly.type
_entity_poly.pdbx_seq_one_letter_code
_entity_poly.pdbx_strand_id
1 'polypeptide(L)'
;MISIMIVDDHPMVREGLAAMLESERDFSVSALAATGEEAVAIAGLSKPDIVLSDIRMPGIDGFGVLAKLRELHPDIRVLLMAGMPLKEEEARAREEGAKGYLPKNVDQDRLVAAIRAIAADGQDFVCEEFQAAPSTLTARELDVLKEVASGKQRDAIAASLGIGAESVKTHLKGIMTKLGCPNATSAVSRAYELGILRA
;
A
#
# COMPACT_ATOMS: atom_id res chain seq x y z
N MET A 1 -9.60 -25.67 6.27
CA MET A 1 -8.32 -25.12 5.84
C MET A 1 -8.66 -23.97 4.92
N ILE A 2 -8.16 -22.76 5.19
CA ILE A 2 -8.47 -21.55 4.42
C ILE A 2 -7.52 -21.51 3.21
N SER A 3 -8.08 -21.52 2.01
CA SER A 3 -7.35 -21.46 0.75
C SER A 3 -7.06 -20.00 0.38
N ILE A 4 -5.77 -19.65 0.23
CA ILE A 4 -5.32 -18.28 0.03
C ILE A 4 -4.60 -18.15 -1.31
N MET A 5 -4.97 -17.16 -2.12
CA MET A 5 -4.19 -16.72 -3.28
C MET A 5 -3.46 -15.42 -2.93
N ILE A 6 -2.18 -15.32 -3.30
CA ILE A 6 -1.36 -14.13 -3.09
C ILE A 6 -1.04 -13.50 -4.44
N VAL A 7 -1.28 -12.20 -4.57
CA VAL A 7 -1.08 -11.41 -5.80
C VAL A 7 -0.16 -10.23 -5.48
N ASP A 8 1.07 -10.27 -5.97
CA ASP A 8 2.07 -9.22 -5.74
C ASP A 8 3.12 -9.28 -6.85
N ASP A 9 3.51 -8.16 -7.44
CA ASP A 9 4.51 -8.12 -8.50
C ASP A 9 5.95 -8.25 -7.99
N HIS A 10 6.16 -8.13 -6.66
CA HIS A 10 7.45 -8.29 -6.02
C HIS A 10 7.68 -9.74 -5.57
N PRO A 11 8.60 -10.51 -6.21
CA PRO A 11 8.81 -11.93 -5.90
C PRO A 11 9.12 -12.19 -4.42
N MET A 12 10.00 -11.40 -3.81
CA MET A 12 10.38 -11.60 -2.40
C MET A 12 9.22 -11.39 -1.42
N VAL A 13 8.33 -10.44 -1.71
CA VAL A 13 7.13 -10.19 -0.88
C VAL A 13 6.18 -11.37 -1.02
N ARG A 14 5.91 -11.80 -2.26
CA ARG A 14 5.01 -12.91 -2.57
C ARG A 14 5.47 -14.22 -1.94
N GLU A 15 6.75 -14.55 -2.08
CA GLU A 15 7.34 -15.77 -1.49
C GLU A 15 7.41 -15.69 0.05
N GLY A 16 7.75 -14.52 0.60
CA GLY A 16 7.78 -14.28 2.04
C GLY A 16 6.40 -14.44 2.68
N LEU A 17 5.37 -13.86 2.08
CA LEU A 17 3.99 -14.03 2.53
C LEU A 17 3.54 -15.48 2.45
N ALA A 18 3.88 -16.18 1.36
CA ALA A 18 3.55 -17.60 1.20
C ALA A 18 4.17 -18.44 2.30
N ALA A 19 5.48 -18.33 2.52
CA ALA A 19 6.18 -19.08 3.56
C ALA A 19 5.63 -18.79 4.97
N MET A 20 5.31 -17.52 5.25
CA MET A 20 4.73 -17.10 6.51
C MET A 20 3.33 -17.72 6.72
N LEU A 21 2.47 -17.64 5.73
CA LEU A 21 1.09 -18.15 5.83
C LEU A 21 1.03 -19.68 5.86
N GLU A 22 1.91 -20.36 5.13
CA GLU A 22 2.01 -21.82 5.17
C GLU A 22 2.52 -22.38 6.51
N SER A 23 3.12 -21.53 7.37
CA SER A 23 3.47 -21.93 8.73
C SER A 23 2.24 -22.10 9.65
N GLU A 24 1.10 -21.57 9.27
CA GLU A 24 -0.15 -21.71 9.99
C GLU A 24 -0.89 -23.00 9.58
N ARG A 25 -1.32 -23.81 10.56
CA ARG A 25 -1.92 -25.12 10.31
C ARG A 25 -3.27 -25.10 9.60
N ASP A 26 -3.97 -24.01 9.70
CA ASP A 26 -5.32 -23.82 9.16
C ASP A 26 -5.33 -23.09 7.81
N PHE A 27 -4.16 -22.69 7.28
CA PHE A 27 -4.01 -22.03 5.99
C PHE A 27 -3.40 -22.94 4.93
N SER A 28 -3.68 -22.63 3.67
CA SER A 28 -3.06 -23.24 2.50
C SER A 28 -2.92 -22.19 1.40
N VAL A 29 -1.70 -21.93 0.95
CA VAL A 29 -1.46 -21.04 -0.19
C VAL A 29 -1.74 -21.84 -1.47
N SER A 30 -2.89 -21.58 -2.07
CA SER A 30 -3.37 -22.33 -3.25
C SER A 30 -2.81 -21.80 -4.56
N ALA A 31 -2.38 -20.54 -4.60
CA ALA A 31 -1.82 -19.93 -5.79
C ALA A 31 -0.99 -18.67 -5.47
N LEU A 32 -0.01 -18.42 -6.33
CA LEU A 32 0.80 -17.21 -6.38
C LEU A 32 0.64 -16.57 -7.76
N ALA A 33 0.30 -15.30 -7.82
CA ALA A 33 0.19 -14.55 -9.07
C ALA A 33 1.13 -13.33 -9.04
N ALA A 34 1.86 -13.10 -10.11
CA ALA A 34 2.77 -11.98 -10.25
C ALA A 34 2.09 -10.75 -10.88
N THR A 35 0.91 -10.91 -11.46
CA THR A 35 0.13 -9.84 -12.11
C THR A 35 -1.35 -10.01 -11.82
N GLY A 36 -2.10 -8.91 -11.99
CA GLY A 36 -3.55 -8.94 -11.85
C GLY A 36 -4.23 -9.82 -12.89
N GLU A 37 -3.69 -9.87 -14.12
CA GLU A 37 -4.18 -10.73 -15.20
C GLU A 37 -4.04 -12.22 -14.86
N GLU A 38 -2.90 -12.60 -14.30
CA GLU A 38 -2.63 -13.96 -13.83
C GLU A 38 -3.59 -14.34 -12.69
N ALA A 39 -3.80 -13.43 -11.73
CA ALA A 39 -4.73 -13.63 -10.63
C ALA A 39 -6.16 -13.90 -11.11
N VAL A 40 -6.64 -13.12 -12.08
CA VAL A 40 -7.98 -13.30 -12.68
C VAL A 40 -8.08 -14.64 -13.42
N ALA A 41 -7.05 -15.03 -14.18
CA ALA A 41 -7.01 -16.30 -14.89
C ALA A 41 -7.03 -17.49 -13.92
N ILE A 42 -6.25 -17.46 -12.85
CA ILE A 42 -6.21 -18.51 -11.82
C ILE A 42 -7.57 -18.62 -11.12
N ALA A 43 -8.16 -17.51 -10.72
CA ALA A 43 -9.46 -17.49 -10.04
C ALA A 43 -10.61 -18.03 -10.92
N GLY A 44 -10.49 -17.93 -12.24
CA GLY A 44 -11.42 -18.54 -13.18
C GLY A 44 -11.36 -20.08 -13.21
N LEU A 45 -10.24 -20.66 -12.78
CA LEU A 45 -10.01 -22.11 -12.75
C LEU A 45 -10.16 -22.70 -11.34
N SER A 46 -9.80 -21.92 -10.33
CA SER A 46 -9.87 -22.33 -8.92
C SER A 46 -10.42 -21.17 -8.09
N LYS A 47 -11.30 -21.46 -7.13
CA LYS A 47 -11.87 -20.44 -6.24
C LYS A 47 -11.13 -20.45 -4.90
N PRO A 48 -10.20 -19.52 -4.64
CA PRO A 48 -9.62 -19.37 -3.32
C PRO A 48 -10.68 -18.81 -2.34
N ASP A 49 -10.55 -19.12 -1.05
CA ASP A 49 -11.43 -18.54 -0.02
C ASP A 49 -11.11 -17.03 0.20
N ILE A 50 -9.81 -16.70 0.12
CA ILE A 50 -9.31 -15.32 0.32
C ILE A 50 -8.24 -15.02 -0.72
N VAL A 51 -8.25 -13.79 -1.23
CA VAL A 51 -7.19 -13.24 -2.07
C VAL A 51 -6.49 -12.11 -1.34
N LEU A 52 -5.18 -12.22 -1.14
CA LEU A 52 -4.31 -11.12 -0.71
C LEU A 52 -3.76 -10.45 -1.95
N SER A 53 -4.09 -9.19 -2.19
CA SER A 53 -3.63 -8.49 -3.40
C SER A 53 -2.90 -7.21 -3.06
N ASP A 54 -1.70 -7.03 -3.62
CA ASP A 54 -1.08 -5.72 -3.70
C ASP A 54 -1.98 -4.76 -4.49
N ILE A 55 -2.01 -3.51 -4.07
CA ILE A 55 -2.75 -2.46 -4.78
C ILE A 55 -1.97 -1.98 -6.00
N ARG A 56 -0.64 -1.81 -5.85
CA ARG A 56 0.17 -1.15 -6.87
C ARG A 56 0.93 -2.15 -7.72
N MET A 57 0.30 -2.62 -8.77
CA MET A 57 0.91 -3.53 -9.75
C MET A 57 0.79 -2.95 -11.15
N PRO A 58 1.75 -3.25 -12.05
CA PRO A 58 1.62 -2.94 -13.48
C PRO A 58 0.41 -3.67 -14.11
N GLY A 59 -0.21 -3.04 -15.11
CA GLY A 59 -1.39 -3.61 -15.77
C GLY A 59 -2.65 -3.47 -14.92
N ILE A 60 -3.26 -4.58 -14.55
CA ILE A 60 -4.42 -4.60 -13.65
C ILE A 60 -3.93 -4.42 -12.21
N ASP A 61 -4.26 -3.29 -11.61
CA ASP A 61 -3.96 -2.98 -10.21
C ASP A 61 -4.85 -3.78 -9.24
N GLY A 62 -4.58 -3.69 -7.93
CA GLY A 62 -5.34 -4.43 -6.92
C GLY A 62 -6.84 -4.11 -6.88
N PHE A 63 -7.24 -2.89 -7.22
CA PHE A 63 -8.65 -2.54 -7.35
C PHE A 63 -9.29 -3.15 -8.59
N GLY A 64 -8.55 -3.17 -9.70
CA GLY A 64 -8.96 -3.86 -10.91
C GLY A 64 -9.09 -5.39 -10.70
N VAL A 65 -8.17 -5.98 -9.92
CA VAL A 65 -8.27 -7.39 -9.49
C VAL A 65 -9.53 -7.60 -8.67
N LEU A 66 -9.79 -6.77 -7.65
CA LEU A 66 -11.00 -6.83 -6.83
C LEU A 66 -12.28 -6.81 -7.68
N ALA A 67 -12.39 -5.84 -8.60
CA ALA A 67 -13.55 -5.69 -9.46
C ALA A 67 -13.79 -6.96 -10.33
N LYS A 68 -12.73 -7.42 -11.03
CA LYS A 68 -12.83 -8.60 -11.91
C LYS A 68 -13.09 -9.90 -11.14
N LEU A 69 -12.50 -10.08 -9.98
CA LEU A 69 -12.73 -11.26 -9.16
C LEU A 69 -14.17 -11.31 -8.63
N ARG A 70 -14.75 -10.17 -8.27
CA ARG A 70 -16.15 -10.09 -7.84
C ARG A 70 -17.15 -10.31 -8.99
N GLU A 71 -16.79 -9.95 -10.21
CA GLU A 71 -17.59 -10.33 -11.40
C GLU A 71 -17.61 -11.85 -11.61
N LEU A 72 -16.48 -12.54 -11.40
CA LEU A 72 -16.37 -14.00 -11.52
C LEU A 72 -17.01 -14.73 -10.33
N HIS A 73 -16.77 -14.24 -9.14
CA HIS A 73 -17.18 -14.83 -7.87
C HIS A 73 -17.67 -13.74 -6.92
N PRO A 74 -18.97 -13.40 -6.89
CA PRO A 74 -19.52 -12.30 -6.09
C PRO A 74 -19.18 -12.37 -4.58
N ASP A 75 -19.00 -13.58 -4.05
CA ASP A 75 -18.69 -13.81 -2.63
C ASP A 75 -17.20 -13.91 -2.34
N ILE A 76 -16.32 -13.62 -3.32
CA ILE A 76 -14.88 -13.71 -3.11
C ILE A 76 -14.42 -12.66 -2.10
N ARG A 77 -13.56 -13.09 -1.19
CA ARG A 77 -13.02 -12.23 -0.15
C ARG A 77 -11.65 -11.71 -0.57
N VAL A 78 -11.54 -10.41 -0.78
CA VAL A 78 -10.26 -9.77 -1.16
C VAL A 78 -9.78 -8.88 -0.03
N LEU A 79 -8.55 -9.10 0.41
CA LEU A 79 -7.81 -8.26 1.33
C LEU A 79 -6.74 -7.52 0.52
N LEU A 80 -6.88 -6.19 0.43
CA LEU A 80 -5.92 -5.34 -0.27
C LEU A 80 -4.75 -4.99 0.64
N MET A 81 -3.55 -5.01 0.07
CA MET A 81 -2.31 -4.69 0.78
C MET A 81 -1.61 -3.51 0.13
N ALA A 82 -1.23 -2.52 0.93
CA ALA A 82 -0.57 -1.32 0.46
C ALA A 82 0.84 -1.18 1.04
N GLY A 83 1.82 -0.86 0.22
CA GLY A 83 3.16 -0.53 0.71
C GLY A 83 3.16 0.76 1.55
N MET A 84 2.27 1.69 1.21
CA MET A 84 1.94 2.86 1.99
C MET A 84 0.43 3.07 1.98
N PRO A 85 -0.24 2.78 3.09
CA PRO A 85 -1.67 2.90 3.17
C PRO A 85 -2.13 4.38 3.19
N LEU A 86 -3.22 4.65 2.46
CA LEU A 86 -3.86 5.95 2.36
C LEU A 86 -5.33 5.84 2.78
N LYS A 87 -5.85 6.85 3.49
CA LYS A 87 -7.26 6.88 3.93
C LYS A 87 -8.25 6.87 2.76
N GLU A 88 -7.90 7.52 1.68
CA GLU A 88 -8.70 7.56 0.46
C GLU A 88 -8.77 6.18 -0.20
N GLU A 89 -7.67 5.42 -0.20
CA GLU A 89 -7.63 4.05 -0.71
C GLU A 89 -8.37 3.08 0.22
N GLU A 90 -8.30 3.27 1.54
CA GLU A 90 -9.10 2.50 2.50
C GLU A 90 -10.61 2.72 2.29
N ALA A 91 -11.04 3.99 2.16
CA ALA A 91 -12.43 4.32 1.91
C ALA A 91 -12.91 3.68 0.59
N ARG A 92 -12.12 3.81 -0.48
CA ARG A 92 -12.39 3.19 -1.77
C ARG A 92 -12.48 1.66 -1.68
N ALA A 93 -11.53 1.02 -0.97
CA ALA A 93 -11.52 -0.42 -0.76
C ALA A 93 -12.81 -0.90 -0.09
N ARG A 94 -13.27 -0.17 0.91
CA ARG A 94 -14.53 -0.45 1.60
C ARG A 94 -15.75 -0.29 0.68
N GLU A 95 -15.82 0.80 -0.07
CA GLU A 95 -16.91 1.08 -1.02
C GLU A 95 -16.97 0.06 -2.16
N GLU A 96 -15.83 -0.34 -2.69
CA GLU A 96 -15.73 -1.34 -3.75
C GLU A 96 -15.90 -2.78 -3.24
N GLY A 97 -16.04 -2.97 -1.92
CA GLY A 97 -16.40 -4.25 -1.30
C GLY A 97 -15.22 -5.19 -1.06
N ALA A 98 -14.01 -4.67 -0.91
CA ALA A 98 -12.94 -5.43 -0.31
C ALA A 98 -13.31 -5.84 1.13
N LYS A 99 -12.77 -6.94 1.61
CA LYS A 99 -12.96 -7.41 2.99
C LYS A 99 -11.91 -6.88 3.96
N GLY A 100 -10.89 -6.20 3.46
CA GLY A 100 -9.92 -5.52 4.27
C GLY A 100 -8.91 -4.72 3.46
N TYR A 101 -8.17 -3.87 4.18
CA TYR A 101 -7.11 -3.03 3.65
C TYR A 101 -6.03 -2.91 4.71
N LEU A 102 -4.84 -3.45 4.46
CA LEU A 102 -3.74 -3.50 5.40
C LEU A 102 -2.42 -2.99 4.79
N PRO A 103 -1.49 -2.49 5.61
CA PRO A 103 -0.15 -2.20 5.16
C PRO A 103 0.64 -3.49 4.89
N LYS A 104 1.52 -3.51 3.89
CA LYS A 104 2.42 -4.66 3.62
C LYS A 104 3.40 -4.95 4.76
N ASN A 105 3.67 -3.97 5.63
CA ASN A 105 4.54 -4.11 6.80
C ASN A 105 3.78 -4.46 8.08
N VAL A 106 2.53 -4.91 7.97
CA VAL A 106 1.76 -5.46 9.10
C VAL A 106 2.50 -6.66 9.71
N ASP A 107 2.46 -6.79 11.02
CA ASP A 107 3.04 -7.96 11.67
C ASP A 107 2.26 -9.26 11.37
N GLN A 108 2.96 -10.39 11.46
CA GLN A 108 2.39 -11.70 11.12
C GLN A 108 1.12 -12.00 11.90
N ASP A 109 1.12 -11.78 13.22
CA ASP A 109 -0.01 -12.15 14.09
C ASP A 109 -1.28 -11.37 13.68
N ARG A 110 -1.13 -10.11 13.32
CA ARG A 110 -2.23 -9.27 12.85
C ARG A 110 -2.75 -9.67 11.47
N LEU A 111 -1.85 -9.99 10.53
CA LEU A 111 -2.27 -10.48 9.22
C LEU A 111 -3.03 -11.81 9.34
N VAL A 112 -2.51 -12.73 10.14
CA VAL A 112 -3.15 -14.01 10.44
C VAL A 112 -4.52 -13.82 11.09
N ALA A 113 -4.62 -12.93 12.09
CA ALA A 113 -5.90 -12.60 12.73
C ALA A 113 -6.91 -11.99 11.74
N ALA A 114 -6.45 -11.09 10.85
CA ALA A 114 -7.28 -10.49 9.81
C ALA A 114 -7.83 -11.54 8.84
N ILE A 115 -6.99 -12.45 8.36
CA ILE A 115 -7.40 -13.53 7.46
C ILE A 115 -8.44 -14.43 8.15
N ARG A 116 -8.24 -14.82 9.40
CA ARG A 116 -9.20 -15.62 10.17
C ARG A 116 -10.54 -14.90 10.38
N ALA A 117 -10.50 -13.60 10.70
CA ALA A 117 -11.70 -12.78 10.87
C ALA A 117 -12.50 -12.68 9.56
N ILE A 118 -11.83 -12.47 8.43
CA ILE A 118 -12.45 -12.43 7.09
C ILE A 118 -13.04 -13.80 6.73
N ALA A 119 -12.32 -14.89 7.02
CA ALA A 119 -12.78 -16.25 6.70
C ALA A 119 -14.01 -16.67 7.51
N ALA A 120 -14.12 -16.19 8.75
CA ALA A 120 -15.24 -16.49 9.66
C ALA A 120 -16.49 -15.64 9.38
N ASP A 121 -16.50 -14.77 8.36
CA ASP A 121 -17.54 -13.75 8.11
C ASP A 121 -17.84 -12.88 9.36
N GLY A 122 -16.86 -12.80 10.27
CA GLY A 122 -17.02 -12.14 11.57
C GLY A 122 -16.86 -10.63 11.54
N GLN A 123 -16.31 -10.07 10.46
CA GLN A 123 -16.12 -8.63 10.28
C GLN A 123 -16.44 -8.21 8.85
N ASP A 124 -17.18 -7.12 8.71
CA ASP A 124 -17.52 -6.57 7.41
C ASP A 124 -16.30 -5.99 6.67
N PHE A 125 -15.34 -5.46 7.41
CA PHE A 125 -14.09 -4.90 6.85
C PHE A 125 -12.99 -4.85 7.91
N VAL A 126 -11.82 -5.39 7.59
CA VAL A 126 -10.62 -5.35 8.44
C VAL A 126 -9.70 -4.23 7.95
N CYS A 127 -9.34 -3.32 8.85
CA CYS A 127 -8.30 -2.33 8.61
C CYS A 127 -7.43 -2.14 9.86
N GLU A 128 -6.21 -1.67 9.70
CA GLU A 128 -5.50 -1.07 10.81
C GLU A 128 -6.02 0.36 11.01
N GLU A 129 -6.18 0.77 12.28
CA GLU A 129 -6.25 2.20 12.55
C GLU A 129 -4.91 2.82 12.16
N PHE A 130 -4.85 3.39 10.96
CA PHE A 130 -3.66 4.13 10.57
C PHE A 130 -3.50 5.30 11.53
N GLN A 131 -2.40 5.30 12.28
CA GLN A 131 -1.91 6.57 12.80
C GLN A 131 -1.87 7.52 11.60
N ALA A 132 -2.58 8.63 11.70
CA ALA A 132 -2.89 9.56 10.63
C ALA A 132 -1.80 9.58 9.56
N ALA A 133 -2.20 9.47 8.28
CA ALA A 133 -1.30 9.59 7.13
C ALA A 133 -0.22 10.63 7.45
N PRO A 134 1.06 10.41 7.07
CA PRO A 134 2.11 11.33 7.42
C PRO A 134 1.59 12.74 7.18
N SER A 135 1.50 13.51 8.25
CA SER A 135 0.78 14.79 8.32
C SER A 135 1.04 15.55 7.03
N THR A 136 -0.02 15.89 6.30
CA THR A 136 0.06 16.58 5.02
C THR A 136 1.13 17.66 5.10
N LEU A 137 2.05 17.66 4.13
CA LEU A 137 3.08 18.68 4.10
C LEU A 137 2.39 20.04 4.15
N THR A 138 2.86 20.92 5.01
CA THR A 138 2.38 22.30 5.02
C THR A 138 2.68 22.94 3.66
N ALA A 139 1.96 23.99 3.29
CA ALA A 139 2.22 24.71 2.05
C ALA A 139 3.71 25.08 1.92
N ARG A 140 4.33 25.46 3.02
CA ARG A 140 5.75 25.83 3.05
C ARG A 140 6.70 24.65 2.87
N GLU A 141 6.39 23.51 3.44
CA GLU A 141 7.15 22.26 3.22
C GLU A 141 6.99 21.79 1.77
N LEU A 142 5.81 21.93 1.18
CA LEU A 142 5.58 21.61 -0.23
C LEU A 142 6.39 22.51 -1.16
N ASP A 143 6.47 23.82 -0.88
CA ASP A 143 7.29 24.75 -1.64
C ASP A 143 8.78 24.37 -1.56
N VAL A 144 9.28 24.07 -0.36
CA VAL A 144 10.67 23.61 -0.18
C VAL A 144 10.91 22.30 -0.93
N LEU A 145 9.99 21.36 -0.88
CA LEU A 145 10.12 20.07 -1.56
C LEU A 145 10.14 20.19 -3.10
N LYS A 146 9.34 21.09 -3.68
CA LYS A 146 9.37 21.43 -5.12
C LYS A 146 10.73 21.99 -5.56
N GLU A 147 11.28 22.88 -4.76
CA GLU A 147 12.59 23.48 -5.03
C GLU A 147 13.72 22.44 -4.95
N VAL A 148 13.63 21.48 -4.00
CA VAL A 148 14.56 20.34 -3.93
C VAL A 148 14.41 19.43 -5.14
N ALA A 149 13.19 19.15 -5.56
CA ALA A 149 12.90 18.33 -6.73
C ALA A 149 13.44 18.96 -8.03
N SER A 150 13.50 20.28 -8.10
CA SER A 150 14.15 21.00 -9.21
C SER A 150 15.69 21.01 -9.16
N GLY A 151 16.29 20.31 -8.19
CA GLY A 151 17.75 20.17 -8.05
C GLY A 151 18.46 21.37 -7.42
N LYS A 152 17.75 22.34 -6.85
CA LYS A 152 18.34 23.50 -6.20
C LYS A 152 19.05 23.15 -4.90
N GLN A 153 20.16 23.79 -4.65
CA GLN A 153 20.85 23.70 -3.36
C GLN A 153 20.22 24.61 -2.29
N ARG A 154 20.50 24.31 -1.03
CA ARG A 154 19.86 24.96 0.14
C ARG A 154 19.84 26.48 0.09
N ASP A 155 20.97 27.10 -0.26
CA ASP A 155 21.08 28.56 -0.28
C ASP A 155 20.24 29.17 -1.41
N ALA A 156 20.17 28.51 -2.55
CA ALA A 156 19.32 28.90 -3.67
C ALA A 156 17.82 28.75 -3.32
N ILE A 157 17.46 27.70 -2.58
CA ILE A 157 16.08 27.50 -2.06
C ILE A 157 15.74 28.61 -1.07
N ALA A 158 16.66 28.93 -0.16
CA ALA A 158 16.48 29.99 0.82
C ALA A 158 16.22 31.34 0.13
N ALA A 159 17.04 31.67 -0.85
CA ALA A 159 16.89 32.90 -1.65
C ALA A 159 15.57 32.91 -2.45
N SER A 160 15.24 31.80 -3.14
CA SER A 160 14.02 31.65 -3.95
C SER A 160 12.75 31.81 -3.12
N LEU A 161 12.74 31.29 -1.89
CA LEU A 161 11.59 31.29 -1.02
C LEU A 161 11.56 32.46 0.01
N GLY A 162 12.60 33.30 0.04
CA GLY A 162 12.70 34.43 0.96
C GLY A 162 12.79 34.02 2.43
N ILE A 163 13.51 32.92 2.75
CA ILE A 163 13.70 32.40 4.11
C ILE A 163 15.17 32.15 4.41
N GLY A 164 15.52 31.95 5.69
CA GLY A 164 16.87 31.61 6.07
C GLY A 164 17.25 30.16 5.70
N ALA A 165 18.54 29.90 5.45
CA ALA A 165 19.05 28.56 5.17
C ALA A 165 18.77 27.55 6.29
N GLU A 166 18.78 28.00 7.56
CA GLU A 166 18.38 27.12 8.70
C GLU A 166 16.89 26.80 8.70
N SER A 167 16.04 27.71 8.21
CA SER A 167 14.61 27.43 8.04
C SER A 167 14.38 26.35 6.96
N VAL A 168 15.13 26.40 5.86
CA VAL A 168 15.11 25.34 4.82
C VAL A 168 15.48 23.99 5.43
N LYS A 169 16.53 23.93 6.25
CA LYS A 169 16.96 22.72 6.94
C LYS A 169 15.88 22.17 7.89
N THR A 170 15.22 23.06 8.61
CA THR A 170 14.12 22.70 9.51
C THR A 170 12.93 22.13 8.73
N HIS A 171 12.53 22.76 7.62
CA HIS A 171 11.47 22.25 6.76
C HIS A 171 11.85 20.91 6.15
N LEU A 172 13.09 20.73 5.66
CA LEU A 172 13.55 19.44 5.13
C LEU A 172 13.52 18.35 6.18
N LYS A 173 13.91 18.64 7.43
CA LYS A 173 13.79 17.67 8.52
C LYS A 173 12.33 17.29 8.77
N GLY A 174 11.42 18.27 8.79
CA GLY A 174 9.99 18.04 8.92
C GLY A 174 9.43 17.18 7.79
N ILE A 175 9.81 17.48 6.53
CA ILE A 175 9.42 16.72 5.34
C ILE A 175 9.91 15.27 5.46
N MET A 176 11.19 15.05 5.77
CA MET A 176 11.78 13.72 5.91
C MET A 176 11.06 12.90 7.01
N THR A 177 10.77 13.53 8.14
CA THR A 177 10.03 12.90 9.23
C THR A 177 8.60 12.53 8.80
N LYS A 178 7.91 13.46 8.13
CA LYS A 178 6.53 13.26 7.66
C LYS A 178 6.41 12.22 6.56
N LEU A 179 7.41 12.11 5.68
CA LEU A 179 7.44 11.13 4.59
C LEU A 179 8.16 9.82 4.96
N GLY A 180 8.67 9.70 6.19
CA GLY A 180 9.39 8.51 6.64
C GLY A 180 10.70 8.25 5.88
N CYS A 181 11.39 9.31 5.42
CA CYS A 181 12.56 9.21 4.54
C CYS A 181 13.86 9.58 5.24
N PRO A 182 14.98 8.87 4.97
CA PRO A 182 16.27 9.14 5.62
C PRO A 182 16.99 10.37 5.06
N ASN A 183 16.65 10.84 3.86
CA ASN A 183 17.31 11.97 3.19
C ASN A 183 16.35 12.67 2.21
N ALA A 184 16.77 13.86 1.74
CA ALA A 184 15.96 14.70 0.86
C ALA A 184 15.69 14.06 -0.52
N THR A 185 16.65 13.32 -1.06
CA THR A 185 16.47 12.63 -2.36
C THR A 185 15.39 11.56 -2.26
N SER A 186 15.43 10.73 -1.22
CA SER A 186 14.38 9.73 -0.96
C SER A 186 13.02 10.39 -0.71
N ALA A 187 13.00 11.57 -0.05
CA ALA A 187 11.76 12.32 0.17
C ALA A 187 11.15 12.83 -1.14
N VAL A 188 11.98 13.26 -2.11
CA VAL A 188 11.52 13.66 -3.45
C VAL A 188 10.95 12.47 -4.21
N SER A 189 11.68 11.34 -4.28
CA SER A 189 11.16 10.11 -4.92
C SER A 189 9.82 9.71 -4.31
N ARG A 190 9.76 9.71 -2.99
CA ARG A 190 8.56 9.37 -2.25
C ARG A 190 7.39 10.29 -2.52
N ALA A 191 7.65 11.59 -2.69
CA ALA A 191 6.63 12.58 -3.00
C ALA A 191 6.05 12.40 -4.42
N TYR A 192 6.84 11.95 -5.39
CA TYR A 192 6.34 11.55 -6.71
C TYR A 192 5.49 10.27 -6.63
N GLU A 193 5.95 9.26 -5.90
CA GLU A 193 5.20 8.01 -5.67
C GLU A 193 3.83 8.27 -5.04
N LEU A 194 3.75 9.23 -4.11
CA LEU A 194 2.53 9.63 -3.41
C LEU A 194 1.65 10.61 -4.20
N GLY A 195 2.08 11.06 -5.39
CA GLY A 195 1.36 12.07 -6.17
C GLY A 195 1.34 13.46 -5.53
N ILE A 196 2.16 13.71 -4.50
CA ILE A 196 2.35 15.03 -3.87
C ILE A 196 3.06 15.97 -4.86
N LEU A 197 4.06 15.44 -5.58
CA LEU A 197 4.69 16.09 -6.72
C LEU A 197 4.20 15.43 -8.01
N ARG A 198 4.03 16.28 -9.04
CA ARG A 198 3.69 15.83 -10.40
C ARG A 198 4.81 16.25 -11.34
N ALA A 199 5.17 15.39 -12.29
CA ALA A 199 6.14 15.71 -13.34
C ALA A 199 5.58 16.76 -14.32
#